data_9b12f3a627fe76070ecd4184662554df
#
_entry.id   9b12f3a627fe76070ecd4184662554df
#
_cell.length_a   1.000
_cell.length_b   1.000
_cell.length_c   1.000
_cell.angle_alpha   90.00
_cell.angle_beta   90.00
_cell.angle_gamma   90.00
#
_symmetry.space_group_name_H-M   'P 1'
#
loop_
_entity.id
_entity.type
_entity.pdbx_description
1 polymer ?
#
loop_
_entity_poly.entity_id
_entity_poly.type
_entity_poly.pdbx_seq_one_letter_code
_entity_poly.pdbx_strand_id
1 'polypeptide(L)' 'MSLGNLMETIKDEVIIAMHEADKFSAGNKSAGTRVRKHMQNIKGIAQNIRTEVQHTKNNM' A
#
# COMPACT_ATOMS: atom_id res chain seq x y z
N MET A 1 8.43 8.19 -10.91
CA MET A 1 8.79 6.89 -10.31
C MET A 1 8.54 5.79 -11.32
N SER A 2 9.37 4.76 -11.31
CA SER A 2 9.14 3.62 -12.19
C SER A 2 8.02 2.74 -11.63
N LEU A 3 7.35 2.02 -12.52
CA LEU A 3 6.29 1.09 -12.13
C LEU A 3 6.83 0.02 -11.17
N GLY A 4 8.03 -0.51 -11.44
CA GLY A 4 8.65 -1.51 -10.57
C GLY A 4 8.88 -0.99 -9.16
N ASN A 5 9.35 0.26 -9.02
CA ASN A 5 9.55 0.87 -7.72
C ASN A 5 8.23 1.08 -6.98
N LEU A 6 7.18 1.47 -7.69
CA LEU A 6 5.85 1.61 -7.09
C LEU A 6 5.31 0.27 -6.60
N MET A 7 5.53 -0.80 -7.36
CA MET A 7 5.11 -2.15 -6.96
C MET A 7 5.86 -2.62 -5.71
N GLU A 8 7.17 -2.34 -5.63
CA GLU A 8 7.94 -2.67 -4.42
C GLU A 8 7.43 -1.88 -3.21
N THR A 9 7.12 -0.61 -3.40
CA THR A 9 6.63 0.24 -2.32
C THR A 9 5.30 -0.28 -1.78
N ILE A 10 4.35 -0.66 -2.66
CA ILE A 10 3.05 -1.17 -2.21
C ILE A 10 3.20 -2.52 -1.52
N LYS A 11 4.10 -3.37 -2.02
CA LYS A 11 4.40 -4.65 -1.37
C LYS A 11 4.89 -4.44 0.06
N ASP A 12 5.86 -3.56 0.25
CA ASP A 12 6.43 -3.28 1.56
C ASP A 12 5.35 -2.74 2.51
N GLU A 13 4.48 -1.87 2.03
CA GLU A 13 3.40 -1.31 2.83
C GLU A 13 2.39 -2.39 3.23
N VAL A 14 2.08 -3.32 2.32
CA VAL A 14 1.20 -4.46 2.62
C VAL A 14 1.81 -5.36 3.68
N ILE A 15 3.11 -5.62 3.62
CA ILE A 15 3.79 -6.46 4.62
C ILE A 15 3.68 -5.82 6.00
N ILE A 16 3.91 -4.52 6.10
CA ILE A 16 3.78 -3.80 7.37
C ILE A 16 2.34 -3.89 7.88
N ALA A 17 1.36 -3.69 7.00
CA ALA A 17 -0.05 -3.78 7.36
C ALA A 17 -0.42 -5.17 7.87
N MET A 18 0.15 -6.22 7.29
CA MET A 18 -0.09 -7.60 7.74
C MET A 18 0.38 -7.82 9.17
N HIS A 19 1.57 -7.30 9.52
CA HIS A 19 2.07 -7.39 10.90
C HIS A 19 1.14 -6.66 11.88
N GLU A 20 0.66 -5.47 11.51
CA GLU A 20 -0.25 -4.71 12.36
C GLU A 20 -1.61 -5.41 12.47
N ALA A 21 -2.08 -6.03 11.39
CA ALA A 21 -3.34 -6.79 11.41
C ALA A 21 -3.26 -7.98 12.36
N ASP A 22 -2.12 -8.67 12.38
CA ASP A 22 -1.89 -9.79 13.32
C ASP A 22 -1.93 -9.31 14.77
N LYS A 23 -1.32 -8.17 15.06
CA LYS A 23 -1.36 -7.56 16.39
C LYS A 23 -2.79 -7.19 16.79
N PHE A 24 -3.54 -6.63 15.86
CA PHE A 24 -4.94 -6.27 16.10
C PHE A 24 -5.76 -7.51 16.43
N SER A 25 -5.61 -8.58 15.65
CA SER A 25 -6.31 -9.83 15.86
C SER A 25 -5.95 -10.46 17.21
N ALA A 26 -4.75 -10.21 17.72
CA ALA A 26 -4.29 -10.66 19.03
C ALA A 26 -4.77 -9.78 20.19
N GLY A 27 -5.53 -8.72 19.91
CA GLY A 27 -6.13 -7.88 20.95
C GLY A 27 -5.54 -6.49 21.10
N ASN A 28 -4.56 -6.10 20.26
CA ASN A 28 -3.96 -4.78 20.32
C ASN A 28 -4.82 -3.78 19.55
N LYS A 29 -5.64 -2.99 20.26
CA LYS A 29 -6.59 -2.06 19.64
C LYS A 29 -5.90 -0.96 18.83
N SER A 30 -4.77 -0.44 19.32
CA SER A 30 -4.07 0.62 18.61
C SER A 30 -3.49 0.14 17.28
N ALA A 31 -3.21 -1.17 17.14
CA ALA A 31 -2.79 -1.74 15.87
C ALA A 31 -3.87 -1.59 14.79
N GLY A 32 -5.15 -1.64 15.17
CA GLY A 32 -6.26 -1.42 14.23
C GLY A 32 -6.20 -0.04 13.58
N THR A 33 -5.89 0.99 14.36
CA THR A 33 -5.70 2.33 13.83
C THR A 33 -4.54 2.38 12.84
N ARG A 34 -3.44 1.67 13.13
CA ARG A 34 -2.29 1.62 12.21
C ARG A 34 -2.62 0.86 10.93
N VAL A 35 -3.41 -0.23 11.02
CA VAL A 35 -3.88 -0.94 9.83
C VAL A 35 -4.64 0.02 8.90
N ARG A 36 -5.56 0.80 9.46
CA ARG A 36 -6.34 1.75 8.67
C ARG A 36 -5.45 2.81 8.02
N LYS A 37 -4.44 3.29 8.73
CA LYS A 37 -3.48 4.25 8.19
C LYS A 37 -2.69 3.64 7.02
N HIS A 38 -2.23 2.39 7.17
CA HIS A 38 -1.52 1.71 6.09
C HIS A 38 -2.40 1.48 4.88
N MET A 39 -3.70 1.19 5.09
CA MET A 39 -4.64 1.06 3.98
C MET A 39 -4.81 2.38 3.22
N GLN A 40 -4.81 3.50 3.92
CA GLN A 40 -4.86 4.81 3.28
C GLN A 40 -3.60 5.05 2.43
N ASN A 41 -2.43 4.67 2.93
CA ASN A 41 -1.18 4.75 2.19
C ASN A 41 -1.21 3.86 0.95
N ILE A 42 -1.69 2.62 1.09
CA ILE A 42 -1.82 1.67 0.00
C ILE A 42 -2.75 2.22 -1.09
N LYS A 43 -3.86 2.84 -0.69
CA LYS A 43 -4.79 3.46 -1.62
C LYS A 43 -4.08 4.53 -2.48
N GLY A 44 -3.26 5.36 -1.85
CA GLY A 44 -2.50 6.39 -2.57
C GLY A 44 -1.47 5.80 -3.53
N ILE A 45 -0.75 4.76 -3.09
CA ILE A 45 0.23 4.09 -3.92
C ILE A 45 -0.47 3.39 -5.10
N ALA A 46 -1.59 2.74 -4.83
CA ALA A 46 -2.38 2.07 -5.89
C ALA A 46 -2.82 3.08 -6.95
N GLN A 47 -3.24 4.28 -6.55
CA GLN A 47 -3.61 5.32 -7.49
C GLN A 47 -2.41 5.75 -8.33
N ASN A 48 -1.23 5.89 -7.72
CA ASN A 48 -0.01 6.23 -8.45
C ASN A 48 0.36 5.16 -9.47
N ILE A 49 0.17 3.89 -9.13
CA ILE A 49 0.41 2.77 -10.05
C ILE A 49 -0.54 2.87 -11.25
N ARG A 50 -1.81 3.12 -11.01
CA ARG A 50 -2.80 3.26 -12.08
C ARG A 50 -2.45 4.43 -13.01
N THR A 51 -2.03 5.55 -12.43
CA THR A 51 -1.62 6.74 -13.19
C THR A 51 -0.40 6.42 -14.06
N GLU A 52 0.59 5.73 -13.50
CA GLU A 52 1.81 5.37 -14.23
C GLU A 52 1.49 4.42 -15.39
N VAL A 53 0.63 3.44 -15.16
CA VAL A 53 0.19 2.52 -16.23
C VAL A 53 -0.50 3.29 -17.36
N GLN A 54 -1.42 4.19 -17.02
CA GLN A 54 -2.14 4.98 -18.00
C GLN A 54 -1.19 5.89 -18.79
N HIS A 55 -0.25 6.53 -18.09
CA HIS A 55 0.75 7.39 -18.72
C HIS A 55 1.60 6.60 -19.71
N THR A 56 2.07 5.43 -19.33
CA THR A 56 2.89 4.57 -20.19
C THR A 56 2.10 4.12 -21.41
N LYS A 57 0.86 3.69 -21.22
CA LYS A 57 -0.03 3.29 -22.33
C LYS A 57 -0.20 4.41 -23.34
N ASN A 58 -0.40 5.64 -22.86
CA ASN A 58 -0.65 6.78 -23.75
C ASN A 58 0.60 7.14 -24.59
N ASN A 59 1.77 6.70 -24.18
CA ASN A 59 3.02 6.98 -24.87
C ASN A 59 3.58 5.77 -25.64
N MET A 60 2.83 4.69 -25.72
CA MET A 60 3.21 3.51 -26.48
C MET A 60 2.84 3.62 -27.94
#